data_f1f4391354673fb2b8c76e8b72924f29
#
_entry.id   f1f4391354673fb2b8c76e8b72924f29
#
_cell.length_a   1.000
_cell.length_b   1.000
_cell.length_c   1.000
_cell.angle_alpha   90.00
_cell.angle_beta   90.00
_cell.angle_gamma   90.00
#
_symmetry.space_group_name_H-M   'P 1'
#
loop_
_entity.id
_entity.type
_entity.pdbx_description
1 polymer ?
#
loop_
_entity_poly.entity_id
_entity_poly.type
_entity_poly.pdbx_seq_one_letter_code
_entity_poly.pdbx_strand_id
1 'polypeptide(L)'
;MKKYFLIVFFFIIFLQVNAVFSLSFREELFRDALNLSSSGRFDIALETWNDYLKQFPDDAAALSNRGNIRLALGDPKGAIRDQSMAISISPEDQDPYLNRGIAKEALQRWEDASQDYKYVLKKNPKDVSALYNLGNVMGSMDNWTEAKKLFSQAASLNNAVAMARSSEALAIYQLGDFELAENQIRKLILKYPLFADARAALSALLWRKGFQGEAESNWAAASGLDIRYRDKDWLLNIRRWPPKPTNDLIAFLALENR
;
A
#
# COMPACT_ATOMS: atom_id res chain seq x y z
N MET A 1 -3.10 -18.24 63.01
CA MET A 1 -3.94 -18.00 61.83
C MET A 1 -3.91 -16.54 61.34
N LYS A 2 -4.09 -15.51 62.17
CA LYS A 2 -4.11 -14.09 61.72
C LYS A 2 -2.81 -13.61 61.03
N LYS A 3 -1.61 -14.04 61.45
CA LYS A 3 -0.35 -13.63 60.82
C LYS A 3 -0.18 -14.16 59.38
N TYR A 4 -0.60 -15.38 59.10
CA TYR A 4 -0.51 -15.97 57.77
C TYR A 4 -1.50 -15.31 56.80
N PHE A 5 -2.69 -14.92 57.28
CA PHE A 5 -3.67 -14.22 56.49
C PHE A 5 -3.18 -12.84 56.04
N LEU A 6 -2.48 -12.15 56.93
CA LEU A 6 -1.91 -10.83 56.60
C LEU A 6 -0.80 -10.92 55.54
N ILE A 7 0.07 -11.90 55.63
CA ILE A 7 1.17 -12.12 54.67
C ILE A 7 0.61 -12.49 53.30
N VAL A 8 -0.39 -13.35 53.19
CA VAL A 8 -1.05 -13.71 51.95
C VAL A 8 -1.76 -12.51 51.33
N PHE A 9 -2.43 -11.69 52.15
CA PHE A 9 -3.11 -10.48 51.70
C PHE A 9 -2.14 -9.44 51.11
N PHE A 10 -1.01 -9.17 51.77
CA PHE A 10 0.04 -8.27 51.25
C PHE A 10 0.69 -8.80 49.98
N PHE A 11 0.89 -10.13 49.87
CA PHE A 11 1.44 -10.76 48.68
C PHE A 11 0.51 -10.64 47.48
N ILE A 12 -0.81 -10.80 47.66
CA ILE A 12 -1.82 -10.61 46.64
C ILE A 12 -1.86 -9.16 46.17
N ILE A 13 -1.85 -8.19 47.10
CA ILE A 13 -1.81 -6.77 46.75
C ILE A 13 -0.54 -6.42 45.97
N PHE A 14 0.62 -6.94 46.40
CA PHE A 14 1.88 -6.70 45.71
C PHE A 14 1.87 -7.26 44.28
N LEU A 15 1.29 -8.45 44.06
CA LEU A 15 1.12 -9.03 42.74
C LEU A 15 0.18 -8.21 41.88
N GLN A 16 -0.93 -7.71 42.43
CA GLN A 16 -1.88 -6.85 41.71
C GLN A 16 -1.26 -5.49 41.31
N VAL A 17 -0.53 -4.84 42.20
CA VAL A 17 0.16 -3.59 41.93
C VAL A 17 1.21 -3.74 40.83
N ASN A 18 2.02 -4.83 40.90
CA ASN A 18 3.00 -5.10 39.86
C ASN A 18 2.35 -5.41 38.48
N ALA A 19 1.22 -6.14 38.48
CA ALA A 19 0.48 -6.41 37.26
C ALA A 19 -0.10 -5.14 36.61
N VAL A 20 -0.67 -4.24 37.43
CA VAL A 20 -1.19 -2.95 36.95
C VAL A 20 -0.06 -2.05 36.42
N PHE A 21 1.07 -1.99 37.12
CA PHE A 21 2.24 -1.23 36.68
C PHE A 21 2.82 -1.76 35.37
N SER A 22 2.94 -3.10 35.24
CA SER A 22 3.41 -3.76 34.03
C SER A 22 2.47 -3.51 32.83
N LEU A 23 1.16 -3.53 33.06
CA LEU A 23 0.17 -3.26 32.02
C LEU A 23 0.26 -1.80 31.54
N SER A 24 0.33 -0.84 32.48
CA SER A 24 0.51 0.58 32.18
C SER A 24 1.79 0.85 31.39
N PHE A 25 2.89 0.25 31.77
CA PHE A 25 4.18 0.37 31.07
C PHE A 25 4.13 -0.23 29.64
N ARG A 26 3.48 -1.39 29.48
CA ARG A 26 3.27 -2.00 28.16
C ARG A 26 2.50 -1.09 27.22
N GLU A 27 1.38 -0.51 27.71
CA GLU A 27 0.54 0.39 26.94
C GLU A 27 1.27 1.67 26.56
N GLU A 28 2.05 2.24 27.47
CA GLU A 28 2.85 3.43 27.23
C GLU A 28 3.91 3.19 26.15
N LEU A 29 4.73 2.13 26.28
CA LEU A 29 5.76 1.80 25.30
C LEU A 29 5.18 1.49 23.92
N PHE A 30 4.05 0.78 23.85
CA PHE A 30 3.33 0.50 22.61
C PHE A 30 2.85 1.79 21.94
N ARG A 31 2.23 2.68 22.72
CA ARG A 31 1.73 3.98 22.24
C ARG A 31 2.86 4.87 21.72
N ASP A 32 3.98 4.91 22.41
CA ASP A 32 5.14 5.70 22.00
C ASP A 32 5.71 5.18 20.67
N ALA A 33 5.83 3.87 20.51
CA ALA A 33 6.24 3.27 19.25
C ALA A 33 5.27 3.59 18.10
N LEU A 34 3.95 3.56 18.35
CA LEU A 34 2.94 3.97 17.37
C LEU A 34 3.06 5.46 16.98
N ASN A 35 3.26 6.33 17.97
CA ASN A 35 3.40 7.78 17.73
C ASN A 35 4.66 8.07 16.89
N LEU A 36 5.76 7.40 17.16
CA LEU A 36 7.00 7.50 16.38
C LEU A 36 6.79 6.99 14.94
N SER A 37 6.09 5.87 14.79
CA SER A 37 5.74 5.28 13.49
C SER A 37 4.88 6.24 12.65
N SER A 38 3.83 6.80 13.24
CA SER A 38 2.91 7.72 12.56
C SER A 38 3.52 9.08 12.23
N SER A 39 4.51 9.53 13.00
CA SER A 39 5.25 10.78 12.75
C SER A 39 6.40 10.63 11.74
N GLY A 40 6.59 9.45 11.15
CA GLY A 40 7.64 9.18 10.17
C GLY A 40 9.06 9.06 10.75
N ARG A 41 9.19 8.97 12.08
CA ARG A 41 10.48 8.79 12.77
C ARG A 41 10.89 7.32 12.79
N PHE A 42 11.05 6.74 11.61
CA PHE A 42 11.12 5.27 11.42
C PHE A 42 12.30 4.60 12.11
N ASP A 43 13.49 5.22 12.11
CA ASP A 43 14.66 4.63 12.79
C ASP A 43 14.42 4.49 14.29
N ILE A 44 13.90 5.53 14.94
CA ILE A 44 13.60 5.52 16.37
C ILE A 44 12.41 4.58 16.66
N ALA A 45 11.40 4.58 15.78
CA ALA A 45 10.27 3.67 15.90
C ALA A 45 10.73 2.20 15.85
N LEU A 46 11.68 1.85 14.96
CA LEU A 46 12.23 0.50 14.87
C LEU A 46 12.92 0.08 16.17
N GLU A 47 13.74 0.95 16.77
CA GLU A 47 14.39 0.69 18.06
C GLU A 47 13.36 0.49 19.17
N THR A 48 12.36 1.38 19.25
CA THR A 48 11.30 1.29 20.25
C THR A 48 10.48 0.01 20.10
N TRP A 49 10.13 -0.39 18.86
CA TRP A 49 9.47 -1.68 18.61
C TRP A 49 10.36 -2.87 18.96
N ASN A 50 11.67 -2.79 18.74
CA ASN A 50 12.60 -3.84 19.16
C ASN A 50 12.63 -3.98 20.67
N ASP A 51 12.66 -2.88 21.42
CA ASP A 51 12.66 -2.90 22.89
C ASP A 51 11.33 -3.38 23.45
N TYR A 52 10.22 -3.03 22.82
CA TYR A 52 8.90 -3.58 23.14
C TYR A 52 8.87 -5.11 22.96
N LEU A 53 9.29 -5.60 21.78
CA LEU A 53 9.23 -7.02 21.44
C LEU A 53 10.26 -7.89 22.17
N LYS A 54 11.31 -7.31 22.78
CA LYS A 54 12.16 -8.01 23.74
C LYS A 54 11.40 -8.42 25.00
N GLN A 55 10.43 -7.58 25.42
CA GLN A 55 9.65 -7.81 26.64
C GLN A 55 8.33 -8.55 26.32
N PHE A 56 7.75 -8.32 25.16
CA PHE A 56 6.46 -8.87 24.72
C PHE A 56 6.60 -9.54 23.33
N PRO A 57 7.34 -10.67 23.23
CA PRO A 57 7.71 -11.27 21.94
C PRO A 57 6.52 -11.80 21.14
N ASP A 58 5.43 -12.17 21.81
CA ASP A 58 4.24 -12.78 21.18
C ASP A 58 3.11 -11.76 20.94
N ASP A 59 3.45 -10.48 20.82
CA ASP A 59 2.48 -9.45 20.47
C ASP A 59 2.37 -9.33 18.94
N ALA A 60 1.32 -9.91 18.35
CA ALA A 60 1.10 -9.93 16.92
C ALA A 60 0.98 -8.52 16.31
N ALA A 61 0.33 -7.59 17.04
CA ALA A 61 0.17 -6.21 16.58
C ALA A 61 1.52 -5.47 16.55
N ALA A 62 2.36 -5.66 17.58
CA ALA A 62 3.69 -5.08 17.63
C ALA A 62 4.61 -5.64 16.53
N LEU A 63 4.55 -6.95 16.27
CA LEU A 63 5.26 -7.57 15.15
C LEU A 63 4.83 -6.99 13.82
N SER A 64 3.53 -6.86 13.57
CA SER A 64 3.01 -6.29 12.32
C SER A 64 3.45 -4.83 12.16
N ASN A 65 3.37 -4.00 13.20
CA ASN A 65 3.84 -2.62 13.15
C ASN A 65 5.35 -2.52 12.90
N ARG A 66 6.18 -3.34 13.57
CA ARG A 66 7.62 -3.38 13.28
C ARG A 66 7.91 -3.81 11.84
N GLY A 67 7.16 -4.79 11.33
CA GLY A 67 7.23 -5.21 9.94
C GLY A 67 6.97 -4.06 8.97
N ASN A 68 5.96 -3.24 9.24
CA ASN A 68 5.65 -2.05 8.42
C ASN A 68 6.79 -1.01 8.45
N ILE A 69 7.39 -0.77 9.63
CA ILE A 69 8.55 0.11 9.76
C ILE A 69 9.76 -0.44 9.00
N ARG A 70 10.04 -1.75 9.10
CA ARG A 70 11.11 -2.39 8.33
C ARG A 70 10.92 -2.21 6.83
N LEU A 71 9.70 -2.38 6.34
CA LEU A 71 9.39 -2.15 4.93
C LEU A 71 9.65 -0.70 4.52
N ALA A 72 9.21 0.26 5.33
CA ALA A 72 9.45 1.69 5.08
C ALA A 72 10.96 2.05 5.05
N LEU A 73 11.76 1.35 5.84
CA LEU A 73 13.23 1.48 5.87
C LEU A 73 13.96 0.64 4.79
N GLY A 74 13.23 -0.04 3.89
CA GLY A 74 13.80 -0.82 2.80
C GLY A 74 14.28 -2.22 3.20
N ASP A 75 13.76 -2.79 4.30
CA ASP A 75 13.97 -4.20 4.68
C ASP A 75 12.70 -5.06 4.45
N PRO A 76 12.34 -5.36 3.19
CA PRO A 76 11.17 -6.19 2.91
C PRO A 76 11.33 -7.64 3.42
N LYS A 77 12.55 -8.15 3.53
CA LYS A 77 12.80 -9.50 4.08
C LYS A 77 12.49 -9.54 5.58
N GLY A 78 12.90 -8.53 6.32
CA GLY A 78 12.57 -8.37 7.73
C GLY A 78 11.07 -8.18 7.96
N ALA A 79 10.42 -7.39 7.11
CA ALA A 79 8.97 -7.19 7.12
C ALA A 79 8.23 -8.52 6.93
N ILE A 80 8.61 -9.34 5.94
CA ILE A 80 8.00 -10.66 5.71
C ILE A 80 8.15 -11.57 6.94
N ARG A 81 9.31 -11.56 7.61
CA ARG A 81 9.51 -12.36 8.82
C ARG A 81 8.55 -11.92 9.94
N ASP A 82 8.49 -10.62 10.22
CA ASP A 82 7.64 -10.10 11.29
C ASP A 82 6.15 -10.34 11.00
N GLN A 83 5.69 -10.09 9.78
CA GLN A 83 4.31 -10.37 9.39
C GLN A 83 3.97 -11.87 9.46
N SER A 84 4.91 -12.74 9.09
CA SER A 84 4.71 -14.20 9.20
C SER A 84 4.62 -14.65 10.65
N MET A 85 5.38 -14.05 11.56
CA MET A 85 5.25 -14.29 13.00
C MET A 85 3.91 -13.79 13.54
N ALA A 86 3.47 -12.58 13.15
CA ALA A 86 2.16 -12.06 13.52
C ALA A 86 1.03 -12.99 13.07
N ILE A 87 1.09 -13.49 11.83
CA ILE A 87 0.13 -14.48 11.30
C ILE A 87 0.15 -15.78 12.11
N SER A 88 1.31 -16.26 12.54
CA SER A 88 1.37 -17.49 13.34
C SER A 88 0.71 -17.36 14.71
N ILE A 89 0.71 -16.13 15.28
CA ILE A 89 0.08 -15.84 16.57
C ILE A 89 -1.42 -15.56 16.40
N SER A 90 -1.78 -14.78 15.36
CA SER A 90 -3.16 -14.35 15.10
C SER A 90 -3.53 -14.65 13.64
N PRO A 91 -3.82 -15.91 13.27
CA PRO A 91 -4.04 -16.33 11.88
C PRO A 91 -5.33 -15.78 11.26
N GLU A 92 -6.27 -15.30 12.07
CA GLU A 92 -7.53 -14.71 11.57
C GLU A 92 -7.41 -13.20 11.27
N ASP A 93 -6.36 -12.54 11.74
CA ASP A 93 -6.11 -11.14 11.46
C ASP A 93 -5.68 -10.96 10.00
N GLN A 94 -6.35 -10.04 9.28
CA GLN A 94 -6.13 -9.82 7.86
C GLN A 94 -4.98 -8.84 7.58
N ASP A 95 -4.71 -7.92 8.48
CA ASP A 95 -3.72 -6.86 8.29
C ASP A 95 -2.31 -7.41 8.07
N PRO A 96 -1.81 -8.41 8.84
CA PRO A 96 -0.51 -9.00 8.57
C PRO A 96 -0.39 -9.67 7.18
N TYR A 97 -1.46 -10.26 6.65
CA TYR A 97 -1.45 -10.81 5.28
C TYR A 97 -1.35 -9.69 4.24
N LEU A 98 -2.16 -8.62 4.38
CA LEU A 98 -2.09 -7.47 3.49
C LEU A 98 -0.67 -6.88 3.47
N ASN A 99 -0.10 -6.64 4.65
CA ASN A 99 1.23 -6.06 4.81
C ASN A 99 2.34 -6.99 4.29
N ARG A 100 2.21 -8.32 4.51
CA ARG A 100 3.15 -9.30 3.96
C ARG A 100 3.10 -9.36 2.44
N GLY A 101 1.91 -9.24 1.85
CA GLY A 101 1.72 -9.12 0.41
C GLY A 101 2.49 -7.93 -0.15
N ILE A 102 2.37 -6.75 0.46
CA ILE A 102 3.10 -5.53 0.06
C ILE A 102 4.63 -5.74 0.15
N ALA A 103 5.11 -6.38 1.22
CA ALA A 103 6.53 -6.67 1.38
C ALA A 103 7.05 -7.70 0.34
N LYS A 104 6.21 -8.67 -0.05
CA LYS A 104 6.52 -9.62 -1.14
C LYS A 104 6.55 -8.94 -2.50
N GLU A 105 5.64 -7.97 -2.76
CA GLU A 105 5.68 -7.15 -3.97
C GLU A 105 6.99 -6.37 -4.11
N ALA A 106 7.50 -5.81 -3.01
CA ALA A 106 8.79 -5.11 -3.01
C ALA A 106 9.97 -6.01 -3.40
N LEU A 107 9.82 -7.33 -3.28
CA LEU A 107 10.75 -8.35 -3.77
C LEU A 107 10.35 -8.98 -5.10
N GLN A 108 9.34 -8.45 -5.78
CA GLN A 108 8.77 -8.96 -7.02
C GLN A 108 8.27 -10.43 -6.93
N ARG A 109 7.88 -10.85 -5.73
CA ARG A 109 7.33 -12.19 -5.47
C ARG A 109 5.82 -12.16 -5.72
N TRP A 110 5.45 -12.00 -6.99
CA TRP A 110 4.07 -11.69 -7.40
C TRP A 110 3.06 -12.78 -7.03
N GLU A 111 3.39 -14.04 -7.28
CA GLU A 111 2.53 -15.19 -6.96
C GLU A 111 2.29 -15.31 -5.47
N ASP A 112 3.34 -15.14 -4.66
CA ASP A 112 3.25 -15.19 -3.20
C ASP A 112 2.43 -14.02 -2.64
N ALA A 113 2.60 -12.80 -3.19
CA ALA A 113 1.81 -11.63 -2.82
C ALA A 113 0.33 -11.84 -3.15
N SER A 114 0.05 -12.41 -4.35
CA SER A 114 -1.33 -12.69 -4.77
C SER A 114 -2.06 -13.66 -3.83
N GLN A 115 -1.35 -14.62 -3.25
CA GLN A 115 -1.93 -15.57 -2.28
C GLN A 115 -2.37 -14.84 -1.00
N ASP A 116 -1.55 -13.93 -0.48
CA ASP A 116 -1.86 -13.15 0.71
C ASP A 116 -3.09 -12.24 0.47
N TYR A 117 -3.15 -11.52 -0.66
CA TYR A 117 -4.31 -10.68 -0.98
C TYR A 117 -5.59 -11.49 -1.22
N LYS A 118 -5.49 -12.66 -1.86
CA LYS A 118 -6.63 -13.58 -2.01
C LYS A 118 -7.14 -14.09 -0.67
N TYR A 119 -6.25 -14.33 0.30
CA TYR A 119 -6.67 -14.67 1.66
C TYR A 119 -7.50 -13.53 2.29
N VAL A 120 -7.02 -12.28 2.21
CA VAL A 120 -7.76 -11.11 2.69
C VAL A 120 -9.13 -11.01 2.00
N LEU A 121 -9.17 -11.13 0.68
CA LEU A 121 -10.43 -11.05 -0.10
C LEU A 121 -11.39 -12.21 0.16
N LYS A 122 -10.89 -13.38 0.57
CA LYS A 122 -11.74 -14.48 1.02
C LYS A 122 -12.48 -14.14 2.31
N LYS A 123 -11.86 -13.39 3.22
CA LYS A 123 -12.45 -12.94 4.48
C LYS A 123 -13.29 -11.66 4.31
N ASN A 124 -12.78 -10.72 3.54
CA ASN A 124 -13.42 -9.44 3.23
C ASN A 124 -13.40 -9.18 1.71
N PRO A 125 -14.42 -9.63 0.94
CA PRO A 125 -14.46 -9.45 -0.51
C PRO A 125 -14.52 -7.99 -0.99
N LYS A 126 -14.72 -7.04 -0.05
CA LYS A 126 -14.80 -5.60 -0.32
C LYS A 126 -13.59 -4.83 0.22
N ASP A 127 -12.52 -5.50 0.57
CA ASP A 127 -11.29 -4.83 0.97
C ASP A 127 -10.67 -4.10 -0.22
N VAL A 128 -10.73 -2.76 -0.18
CA VAL A 128 -10.29 -1.90 -1.29
C VAL A 128 -8.78 -2.02 -1.51
N SER A 129 -8.02 -2.11 -0.44
CA SER A 129 -6.55 -2.22 -0.49
C SER A 129 -6.12 -3.55 -1.11
N ALA A 130 -6.74 -4.64 -0.67
CA ALA A 130 -6.46 -5.97 -1.22
C ALA A 130 -6.87 -6.10 -2.69
N LEU A 131 -8.03 -5.55 -3.09
CA LEU A 131 -8.47 -5.49 -4.49
C LEU A 131 -7.48 -4.70 -5.35
N TYR A 132 -7.09 -3.51 -4.89
CA TYR A 132 -6.17 -2.64 -5.62
C TYR A 132 -4.78 -3.27 -5.76
N ASN A 133 -4.22 -3.78 -4.67
CA ASN A 133 -2.90 -4.40 -4.68
C ASN A 133 -2.88 -5.70 -5.49
N LEU A 134 -3.93 -6.52 -5.40
CA LEU A 134 -4.05 -7.70 -6.28
C LEU A 134 -4.14 -7.28 -7.75
N GLY A 135 -4.84 -6.19 -8.06
CA GLY A 135 -4.87 -5.61 -9.41
C GLY A 135 -3.48 -5.22 -9.90
N ASN A 136 -2.67 -4.58 -9.07
CA ASN A 136 -1.27 -4.26 -9.39
C ASN A 136 -0.43 -5.51 -9.63
N VAL A 137 -0.58 -6.53 -8.81
CA VAL A 137 0.10 -7.81 -8.96
C VAL A 137 -0.30 -8.49 -10.27
N MET A 138 -1.60 -8.54 -10.60
CA MET A 138 -2.07 -9.12 -11.86
C MET A 138 -1.49 -8.36 -13.07
N GLY A 139 -1.41 -7.03 -13.01
CA GLY A 139 -0.74 -6.23 -14.03
C GLY A 139 0.75 -6.53 -14.15
N SER A 140 1.47 -6.69 -13.03
CA SER A 140 2.88 -7.07 -13.02
C SER A 140 3.14 -8.48 -13.60
N MET A 141 2.12 -9.34 -13.58
CA MET A 141 2.11 -10.67 -14.22
C MET A 141 1.54 -10.64 -15.65
N ASP A 142 1.41 -9.45 -16.26
CA ASP A 142 0.82 -9.19 -17.59
C ASP A 142 -0.64 -9.65 -17.76
N ASN A 143 -1.34 -9.92 -16.66
CA ASN A 143 -2.77 -10.27 -16.68
C ASN A 143 -3.66 -9.02 -16.56
N TRP A 144 -3.64 -8.18 -17.60
CA TRP A 144 -4.35 -6.89 -17.61
C TRP A 144 -5.88 -7.03 -17.60
N THR A 145 -6.40 -8.16 -18.07
CA THR A 145 -7.85 -8.44 -18.02
C THR A 145 -8.33 -8.60 -16.58
N GLU A 146 -7.63 -9.38 -15.78
CA GLU A 146 -7.99 -9.54 -14.36
C GLU A 146 -7.63 -8.27 -13.56
N ALA A 147 -6.50 -7.60 -13.88
CA ALA A 147 -6.14 -6.31 -13.27
C ALA A 147 -7.25 -5.28 -13.44
N LYS A 148 -7.77 -5.09 -14.67
CA LYS A 148 -8.91 -4.20 -14.97
C LYS A 148 -10.13 -4.53 -14.11
N LYS A 149 -10.50 -5.80 -14.01
CA LYS A 149 -11.66 -6.25 -13.21
C LYS A 149 -11.49 -5.91 -11.73
N LEU A 150 -10.31 -6.16 -11.16
CA LEU A 150 -9.99 -5.88 -9.76
C LEU A 150 -9.97 -4.38 -9.47
N PHE A 151 -9.38 -3.57 -10.36
CA PHE A 151 -9.42 -2.11 -10.25
C PHE A 151 -10.86 -1.57 -10.36
N SER A 152 -11.68 -2.12 -11.25
CA SER A 152 -13.10 -1.77 -11.38
C SER A 152 -13.87 -2.07 -10.09
N GLN A 153 -13.64 -3.23 -9.48
CA GLN A 153 -14.24 -3.58 -8.20
C GLN A 153 -13.82 -2.60 -7.09
N ALA A 154 -12.51 -2.32 -6.97
CA ALA A 154 -12.01 -1.32 -6.02
C ALA A 154 -12.62 0.07 -6.27
N ALA A 155 -12.73 0.50 -7.53
CA ALA A 155 -13.28 1.78 -7.94
C ALA A 155 -14.79 1.92 -7.69
N SER A 156 -15.52 0.82 -7.60
CA SER A 156 -16.97 0.82 -7.34
C SER A 156 -17.32 1.04 -5.87
N LEU A 157 -16.38 0.83 -4.96
CA LEU A 157 -16.59 0.98 -3.52
C LEU A 157 -16.55 2.47 -3.12
N ASN A 158 -17.37 2.88 -2.15
CA ASN A 158 -17.55 4.29 -1.77
C ASN A 158 -16.27 5.02 -1.36
N ASN A 159 -15.27 4.31 -0.87
CA ASN A 159 -13.96 4.85 -0.47
C ASN A 159 -12.93 4.74 -1.60
N ALA A 160 -13.33 4.29 -2.79
CA ALA A 160 -12.43 4.13 -3.91
C ALA A 160 -11.94 5.48 -4.42
N VAL A 161 -10.67 5.67 -4.27
CA VAL A 161 -9.92 6.87 -4.59
C VAL A 161 -9.78 7.00 -6.11
N ALA A 162 -9.51 8.20 -6.58
CA ALA A 162 -9.12 8.52 -7.95
C ALA A 162 -8.09 7.53 -8.54
N MET A 163 -7.19 7.00 -7.70
CA MET A 163 -6.13 6.08 -8.08
C MET A 163 -6.64 4.75 -8.66
N ALA A 164 -7.66 4.12 -8.04
CA ALA A 164 -8.22 2.86 -8.56
C ALA A 164 -8.91 3.07 -9.92
N ARG A 165 -9.62 4.20 -10.09
CA ARG A 165 -10.25 4.58 -11.37
C ARG A 165 -9.21 4.85 -12.46
N SER A 166 -8.10 5.49 -12.09
CA SER A 166 -6.99 5.72 -13.02
C SER A 166 -6.32 4.42 -13.45
N SER A 167 -6.07 3.52 -12.49
CA SER A 167 -5.49 2.21 -12.80
C SER A 167 -6.42 1.35 -13.66
N GLU A 168 -7.76 1.43 -13.45
CA GLU A 168 -8.75 0.80 -14.34
C GLU A 168 -8.64 1.36 -15.77
N ALA A 169 -8.64 2.69 -15.93
CA ALA A 169 -8.54 3.33 -17.23
C ALA A 169 -7.22 3.02 -17.95
N LEU A 170 -6.12 2.96 -17.21
CA LEU A 170 -4.81 2.57 -17.73
C LEU A 170 -4.77 1.09 -18.16
N ALA A 171 -5.42 0.20 -17.42
CA ALA A 171 -5.55 -1.20 -17.81
C ALA A 171 -6.41 -1.36 -19.09
N ILE A 172 -7.47 -0.57 -19.22
CA ILE A 172 -8.28 -0.50 -20.45
C ILE A 172 -7.43 0.00 -21.62
N TYR A 173 -6.60 1.03 -21.41
CA TYR A 173 -5.65 1.53 -22.40
C TYR A 173 -4.67 0.43 -22.83
N GLN A 174 -4.10 -0.31 -21.88
CA GLN A 174 -3.19 -1.41 -22.16
C GLN A 174 -3.84 -2.49 -23.03
N LEU A 175 -5.12 -2.79 -22.79
CA LEU A 175 -5.90 -3.75 -23.55
C LEU A 175 -6.29 -3.26 -24.94
N GLY A 176 -6.11 -1.95 -25.24
CA GLY A 176 -6.32 -1.37 -26.57
C GLY A 176 -7.69 -0.72 -26.80
N ASP A 177 -8.55 -0.65 -25.79
CA ASP A 177 -9.82 0.09 -25.90
C ASP A 177 -9.56 1.58 -25.59
N PHE A 178 -9.01 2.28 -26.56
CA PHE A 178 -8.58 3.67 -26.43
C PHE A 178 -9.74 4.65 -26.23
N GLU A 179 -10.90 4.38 -26.84
CA GLU A 179 -12.07 5.25 -26.71
C GLU A 179 -12.66 5.18 -25.29
N LEU A 180 -12.79 3.98 -24.74
CA LEU A 180 -13.27 3.80 -23.38
C LEU A 180 -12.26 4.37 -22.37
N ALA A 181 -10.96 4.14 -22.57
CA ALA A 181 -9.91 4.71 -21.73
C ALA A 181 -9.96 6.24 -21.71
N GLU A 182 -10.03 6.88 -22.88
CA GLU A 182 -10.14 8.34 -22.99
C GLU A 182 -11.35 8.88 -22.22
N ASN A 183 -12.52 8.28 -22.44
CA ASN A 183 -13.76 8.70 -21.78
C ASN A 183 -13.62 8.62 -20.25
N GLN A 184 -13.05 7.53 -19.72
CA GLN A 184 -12.86 7.38 -18.28
C GLN A 184 -11.83 8.38 -17.73
N ILE A 185 -10.71 8.60 -18.43
CA ILE A 185 -9.68 9.55 -18.02
C ILE A 185 -10.23 10.98 -18.02
N ARG A 186 -10.97 11.39 -19.05
CA ARG A 186 -11.59 12.72 -19.13
C ARG A 186 -12.60 12.95 -18.00
N LYS A 187 -13.44 11.96 -17.67
CA LYS A 187 -14.36 12.02 -16.52
C LYS A 187 -13.60 12.17 -15.21
N LEU A 188 -12.45 11.48 -15.09
CA LEU A 188 -11.61 11.56 -13.90
C LEU A 188 -11.01 12.97 -13.74
N ILE A 189 -10.51 13.58 -14.82
CA ILE A 189 -9.99 14.94 -14.82
C ILE A 189 -11.08 15.98 -14.50
N LEU A 190 -12.30 15.79 -15.00
CA LEU A 190 -13.43 16.66 -14.67
C LEU A 190 -13.73 16.64 -13.17
N LYS A 191 -13.66 15.47 -12.54
CA LYS A 191 -13.93 15.30 -11.11
C LYS A 191 -12.74 15.73 -10.24
N TYR A 192 -11.51 15.50 -10.71
CA TYR A 192 -10.27 15.77 -9.99
C TYR A 192 -9.29 16.54 -10.89
N PRO A 193 -9.48 17.86 -11.07
CA PRO A 193 -8.70 18.65 -12.04
C PRO A 193 -7.19 18.70 -11.77
N LEU A 194 -6.77 18.52 -10.51
CA LEU A 194 -5.37 18.53 -10.07
C LEU A 194 -4.78 17.11 -9.94
N PHE A 195 -5.37 16.11 -10.58
CA PHE A 195 -4.86 14.75 -10.53
C PHE A 195 -3.87 14.49 -11.67
N ALA A 196 -2.58 14.63 -11.37
CA ALA A 196 -1.48 14.53 -12.33
C ALA A 196 -1.50 13.21 -13.13
N ASP A 197 -1.83 12.09 -12.47
CA ASP A 197 -1.88 10.76 -13.07
C ASP A 197 -2.83 10.68 -14.29
N ALA A 198 -4.05 11.21 -14.15
CA ALA A 198 -5.03 11.20 -15.21
C ALA A 198 -4.62 12.16 -16.37
N ARG A 199 -4.00 13.30 -16.05
CA ARG A 199 -3.52 14.23 -17.07
C ARG A 199 -2.36 13.66 -17.88
N ALA A 200 -1.39 13.03 -17.21
CA ALA A 200 -0.29 12.34 -17.88
C ALA A 200 -0.80 11.17 -18.74
N ALA A 201 -1.78 10.40 -18.24
CA ALA A 201 -2.42 9.33 -19.00
C ALA A 201 -3.15 9.85 -20.24
N LEU A 202 -3.85 10.99 -20.12
CA LEU A 202 -4.52 11.61 -21.24
C LEU A 202 -3.52 12.13 -22.29
N SER A 203 -2.39 12.71 -21.86
CA SER A 203 -1.33 13.16 -22.77
C SER A 203 -0.79 12.00 -23.62
N ALA A 204 -0.48 10.86 -22.98
CA ALA A 204 -0.01 9.66 -23.69
C ALA A 204 -1.02 9.17 -24.73
N LEU A 205 -2.30 9.15 -24.36
CA LEU A 205 -3.38 8.65 -25.21
C LEU A 205 -3.68 9.58 -26.38
N LEU A 206 -3.72 10.89 -26.14
CA LEU A 206 -3.95 11.90 -27.18
C LEU A 206 -2.79 11.95 -28.16
N TRP A 207 -1.55 11.86 -27.68
CA TRP A 207 -0.36 11.70 -28.52
C TRP A 207 -0.51 10.50 -29.46
N ARG A 208 -0.86 9.33 -28.92
CA ARG A 208 -1.10 8.12 -29.70
C ARG A 208 -2.18 8.32 -30.79
N LYS A 209 -3.20 9.12 -30.51
CA LYS A 209 -4.30 9.44 -31.44
C LYS A 209 -3.96 10.58 -32.45
N GLY A 210 -2.79 11.20 -32.33
CA GLY A 210 -2.36 12.31 -33.18
C GLY A 210 -2.86 13.68 -32.75
N PHE A 211 -3.46 13.85 -31.60
CA PHE A 211 -3.94 15.12 -31.05
C PHE A 211 -2.84 15.84 -30.26
N GLN A 212 -1.77 16.23 -30.95
CA GLN A 212 -0.54 16.74 -30.34
C GLN A 212 -0.78 17.96 -29.43
N GLY A 213 -1.46 18.99 -29.88
CA GLY A 213 -1.66 20.23 -29.10
C GLY A 213 -2.44 19.98 -27.78
N GLU A 214 -3.43 19.08 -27.82
CA GLU A 214 -4.15 18.72 -26.60
C GLU A 214 -3.29 17.84 -25.66
N ALA A 215 -2.43 16.96 -26.21
CA ALA A 215 -1.47 16.19 -25.46
C ALA A 215 -0.48 17.10 -24.72
N GLU A 216 0.08 18.11 -25.39
CA GLU A 216 0.99 19.12 -24.82
C GLU A 216 0.33 19.91 -23.68
N SER A 217 -0.92 20.35 -23.86
CA SER A 217 -1.67 21.09 -22.84
C SER A 217 -1.89 20.25 -21.56
N ASN A 218 -2.25 18.97 -21.73
CA ASN A 218 -2.43 18.06 -20.57
C ASN A 218 -1.10 17.72 -19.91
N TRP A 219 -0.04 17.58 -20.70
CA TRP A 219 1.30 17.35 -20.16
C TRP A 219 1.82 18.54 -19.36
N ALA A 220 1.68 19.76 -19.85
CA ALA A 220 2.07 20.96 -19.11
C ALA A 220 1.39 21.00 -17.72
N ALA A 221 0.09 20.66 -17.67
CA ALA A 221 -0.63 20.57 -16.41
C ALA A 221 -0.14 19.40 -15.54
N ALA A 222 0.15 18.22 -16.12
CA ALA A 222 0.63 17.05 -15.38
C ALA A 222 2.02 17.29 -14.77
N SER A 223 2.96 17.78 -15.58
CA SER A 223 4.35 18.02 -15.16
C SER A 223 4.47 19.14 -14.13
N GLY A 224 3.60 20.13 -14.19
CA GLY A 224 3.49 21.17 -13.17
C GLY A 224 2.97 20.67 -11.83
N LEU A 225 2.19 19.59 -11.82
CA LEU A 225 1.67 18.97 -10.61
C LEU A 225 2.67 17.94 -10.03
N ASP A 226 3.28 17.13 -10.89
CA ASP A 226 4.24 16.11 -10.48
C ASP A 226 5.21 15.76 -11.61
N ILE A 227 6.44 16.20 -11.50
CA ILE A 227 7.49 16.01 -12.48
C ILE A 227 7.94 14.54 -12.65
N ARG A 228 7.65 13.68 -11.67
CA ARG A 228 8.08 12.27 -11.68
C ARG A 228 7.47 11.47 -12.84
N TYR A 229 6.37 11.95 -13.44
CA TYR A 229 5.77 11.33 -14.64
C TYR A 229 6.69 11.35 -15.88
N ARG A 230 7.84 12.03 -15.84
CA ARG A 230 8.90 11.94 -16.87
C ARG A 230 9.76 10.67 -16.72
N ASP A 231 9.78 10.09 -15.56
CA ASP A 231 10.66 8.95 -15.25
C ASP A 231 9.97 7.63 -15.60
N LYS A 232 10.50 6.95 -16.63
CA LYS A 232 9.98 5.68 -17.11
C LYS A 232 10.03 4.60 -16.03
N ASP A 233 11.14 4.53 -15.28
CA ASP A 233 11.33 3.50 -14.25
C ASP A 233 10.39 3.74 -13.07
N TRP A 234 10.18 4.99 -12.70
CA TRP A 234 9.18 5.35 -11.69
C TRP A 234 7.77 4.98 -12.14
N LEU A 235 7.39 5.26 -13.40
CA LEU A 235 6.07 4.88 -13.94
C LEU A 235 5.83 3.38 -13.88
N LEU A 236 6.80 2.59 -14.33
CA LEU A 236 6.66 1.13 -14.40
C LEU A 236 6.73 0.46 -13.02
N ASN A 237 7.70 0.87 -12.18
CA ASN A 237 8.06 0.12 -10.97
C ASN A 237 7.40 0.68 -9.70
N ILE A 238 7.15 1.99 -9.64
CA ILE A 238 6.58 2.64 -8.44
C ILE A 238 5.09 2.93 -8.65
N ARG A 239 4.76 3.65 -9.74
CA ARG A 239 3.36 3.98 -10.04
C ARG A 239 2.59 2.81 -10.65
N ARG A 240 3.28 1.78 -11.13
CA ARG A 240 2.72 0.56 -11.72
C ARG A 240 1.85 0.82 -12.95
N TRP A 241 2.26 1.78 -13.78
CA TRP A 241 1.62 1.99 -15.07
C TRP A 241 1.85 0.80 -16.01
N PRO A 242 0.85 0.45 -16.84
CA PRO A 242 1.05 -0.53 -17.89
C PRO A 242 2.11 -0.09 -18.91
N PRO A 243 2.77 -1.06 -19.59
CA PRO A 243 3.83 -0.74 -20.57
C PRO A 243 3.37 0.14 -21.73
N LYS A 244 2.17 -0.09 -22.29
CA LYS A 244 1.71 0.66 -23.48
C LYS A 244 1.52 2.16 -23.20
N PRO A 245 0.70 2.59 -22.20
CA PRO A 245 0.58 4.01 -21.89
C PRO A 245 1.91 4.64 -21.44
N THR A 246 2.76 3.88 -20.73
CA THR A 246 4.11 4.35 -20.37
C THR A 246 4.96 4.63 -21.61
N ASN A 247 5.05 3.67 -22.54
CA ASN A 247 5.85 3.84 -23.74
C ASN A 247 5.33 4.99 -24.63
N ASP A 248 4.01 5.15 -24.74
CA ASP A 248 3.41 6.26 -25.50
C ASP A 248 3.71 7.62 -24.86
N LEU A 249 3.67 7.74 -23.52
CA LEU A 249 4.08 8.96 -22.82
C LEU A 249 5.56 9.28 -23.05
N ILE A 250 6.43 8.31 -22.89
CA ILE A 250 7.89 8.51 -23.08
C ILE A 250 8.22 8.86 -24.55
N ALA A 251 7.53 8.25 -25.53
CA ALA A 251 7.68 8.59 -26.93
C ALA A 251 7.26 10.04 -27.23
N PHE A 252 6.16 10.49 -26.63
CA PHE A 252 5.72 11.89 -26.71
C PHE A 252 6.80 12.83 -26.12
N LEU A 253 7.32 12.56 -24.94
CA LEU A 253 8.31 13.39 -24.28
C LEU A 253 9.67 13.45 -25.01
N ALA A 254 10.00 12.42 -25.77
CA ALA A 254 11.24 12.39 -26.56
C ALA A 254 11.22 13.42 -27.72
N LEU A 255 10.03 13.88 -28.15
CA LEU A 255 9.90 14.89 -29.18
C LEU A 255 9.97 16.32 -28.64
N GLU A 256 9.54 16.56 -27.40
CA GLU A 256 9.68 17.88 -26.75
C GLU A 256 11.14 18.31 -26.55
N ASN A 257 12.08 17.35 -26.58
CA ASN A 257 13.52 17.59 -26.40
C ASN A 257 14.27 17.76 -27.72
N ARG A 258 13.58 17.89 -28.86
CA ARG A 258 14.15 18.16 -30.18
C ARG A 258 13.85 19.59 -30.60
#